data_0ddd5232ee02f298ddc6c3b0fe4e561e
#
_entry.id   0ddd5232ee02f298ddc6c3b0fe4e561e
#
_cell.length_a   1.000
_cell.length_b   1.000
_cell.length_c   1.000
_cell.angle_alpha   90.00
_cell.angle_beta   90.00
_cell.angle_gamma   90.00
#
_symmetry.space_group_name_H-M   'P 1'
#
loop_
_entity.id
_entity.type
_entity.pdbx_description
1 polymer ?
#
loop_
_entity_poly.entity_id
_entity_poly.type
_entity_poly.pdbx_seq_one_letter_code
_entity_poly.pdbx_strand_id
1 'polypeptide(L)'
;TMRSIYLPLFFVLKMNVPYADLYHCVATGYAGVLGCMAKDLHGSRILISEHGIYTREREEELIKAKWVNGIYKNVWIDQFRKMSKLAYDEADLVTSLYEHARELQIELGCPAEKTMVTPNGIDTKNLEDLPQKQEEDKNYVNIGAVLRVTPIKDVKTMIQAFGYAKERQPKLKLWIMGPTDEDKEYAQECFDLVEMMHIQDIVFTGRINVRDYLGRMDVTILTSVSEGQPLTILESYAAHRPVIATDVGNCSGLIFGEDDDFGPAGILTHIMNIEEISQAMLELAGDAKKRMQMGENGYQRLMRKYRIEHMRAAYENIYKDFASNLGLRIVEYS
;
A
#
# COMPACT_ATOMS: atom_id res chain seq x y z
N THR A 1 6.50 -22.49 -23.59
CA THR A 1 5.94 -21.10 -23.46
C THR A 1 4.42 -21.07 -23.57
N MET A 2 3.81 -21.65 -24.63
CA MET A 2 2.34 -21.77 -24.74
C MET A 2 1.72 -22.50 -23.53
N ARG A 3 2.35 -23.60 -23.06
CA ARG A 3 1.88 -24.34 -21.88
C ARG A 3 1.88 -23.47 -20.61
N SER A 4 2.93 -22.69 -20.38
CA SER A 4 3.02 -21.85 -19.19
C SER A 4 1.98 -20.72 -19.17
N ILE A 5 1.55 -20.22 -20.33
CA ILE A 5 0.53 -19.18 -20.45
C ILE A 5 -0.87 -19.76 -20.19
N TYR A 6 -1.24 -20.83 -20.87
CA TYR A 6 -2.60 -21.33 -20.84
C TYR A 6 -2.87 -22.40 -19.79
N LEU A 7 -1.85 -23.10 -19.31
CA LEU A 7 -2.05 -24.19 -18.36
C LEU A 7 -2.69 -23.71 -17.04
N PRO A 8 -2.27 -22.58 -16.42
CA PRO A 8 -2.93 -22.06 -15.24
C PRO A 8 -4.40 -21.71 -15.49
N LEU A 9 -4.70 -21.09 -16.65
CA LEU A 9 -6.09 -20.79 -17.04
C LEU A 9 -6.92 -22.05 -17.18
N PHE A 10 -6.39 -23.10 -17.83
CA PHE A 10 -7.09 -24.38 -17.95
C PHE A 10 -7.32 -25.08 -16.61
N PHE A 11 -6.40 -24.93 -15.64
CA PHE A 11 -6.65 -25.42 -14.30
C PHE A 11 -7.81 -24.68 -13.64
N VAL A 12 -7.87 -23.35 -13.73
CA VAL A 12 -9.00 -22.57 -13.24
C VAL A 12 -10.31 -22.98 -13.90
N LEU A 13 -10.33 -23.09 -15.23
CA LEU A 13 -11.54 -23.46 -15.99
C LEU A 13 -12.03 -24.91 -15.70
N LYS A 14 -11.19 -25.76 -15.13
CA LYS A 14 -11.57 -27.12 -14.70
C LYS A 14 -12.00 -27.22 -13.24
N MET A 15 -11.89 -26.14 -12.48
CA MET A 15 -12.28 -26.17 -11.07
C MET A 15 -13.78 -26.38 -10.92
N ASN A 16 -14.15 -27.18 -9.93
CA ASN A 16 -15.54 -27.25 -9.52
C ASN A 16 -15.86 -25.97 -8.71
N VAL A 17 -16.73 -25.14 -9.26
CA VAL A 17 -17.14 -23.88 -8.62
C VAL A 17 -18.38 -24.17 -7.77
N PRO A 18 -18.30 -24.07 -6.43
CA PRO A 18 -19.45 -24.31 -5.57
C PRO A 18 -20.51 -23.23 -5.77
N TYR A 19 -21.76 -23.56 -5.46
CA TYR A 19 -22.83 -22.56 -5.44
C TYR A 19 -22.60 -21.56 -4.29
N ALA A 20 -22.73 -20.28 -4.61
CA ALA A 20 -22.85 -19.19 -3.64
C ALA A 20 -23.66 -18.04 -4.29
N ASP A 21 -24.39 -17.28 -3.49
CA ASP A 21 -25.18 -16.14 -3.98
C ASP A 21 -24.27 -15.00 -4.46
N LEU A 22 -23.13 -14.81 -3.79
CA LEU A 22 -22.15 -13.77 -4.08
C LEU A 22 -20.72 -14.35 -4.06
N TYR A 23 -19.96 -14.04 -5.09
CA TYR A 23 -18.50 -14.24 -5.13
C TYR A 23 -17.80 -12.92 -4.89
N HIS A 24 -17.02 -12.85 -3.81
CA HIS A 24 -16.16 -11.69 -3.57
C HIS A 24 -14.73 -12.03 -3.99
N CYS A 25 -14.32 -11.50 -5.13
CA CYS A 25 -12.98 -11.66 -5.70
C CYS A 25 -12.08 -10.52 -5.23
N VAL A 26 -10.94 -10.85 -4.59
CA VAL A 26 -9.98 -9.85 -4.06
C VAL A 26 -8.99 -9.33 -5.11
N ALA A 27 -9.17 -9.71 -6.36
CA ALA A 27 -8.43 -9.21 -7.52
C ALA A 27 -9.19 -9.58 -8.80
N THR A 28 -8.84 -8.97 -9.91
CA THR A 28 -9.19 -9.45 -11.25
C THR A 28 -8.33 -10.69 -11.62
N GLY A 29 -8.01 -10.91 -12.89
CA GLY A 29 -7.20 -12.06 -13.30
C GLY A 29 -7.87 -13.40 -13.02
N TYR A 30 -7.14 -14.36 -12.48
CA TYR A 30 -7.67 -15.71 -12.23
C TYR A 30 -8.81 -15.77 -11.22
N ALA A 31 -8.77 -14.92 -10.19
CA ALA A 31 -9.87 -14.83 -9.22
C ALA A 31 -11.13 -14.28 -9.87
N GLY A 32 -11.01 -13.24 -10.70
CA GLY A 32 -12.11 -12.69 -11.48
C GLY A 32 -12.70 -13.73 -12.46
N VAL A 33 -11.85 -14.54 -13.12
CA VAL A 33 -12.32 -15.62 -14.00
C VAL A 33 -13.17 -16.64 -13.23
N LEU A 34 -12.79 -17.01 -11.99
CA LEU A 34 -13.61 -17.89 -11.13
C LEU A 34 -14.97 -17.26 -10.81
N GLY A 35 -14.99 -15.95 -10.51
CA GLY A 35 -16.25 -15.22 -10.31
C GLY A 35 -17.13 -15.26 -11.55
N CYS A 36 -16.56 -15.03 -12.75
CA CYS A 36 -17.29 -15.11 -14.01
C CYS A 36 -17.87 -16.52 -14.26
N MET A 37 -17.09 -17.57 -13.95
CA MET A 37 -17.58 -18.95 -14.02
C MET A 37 -18.75 -19.20 -13.06
N ALA A 38 -18.68 -18.68 -11.83
CA ALA A 38 -19.77 -18.81 -10.87
C ALA A 38 -21.05 -18.13 -11.36
N LYS A 39 -20.92 -16.95 -11.95
CA LYS A 39 -22.05 -16.21 -12.55
C LYS A 39 -22.68 -17.00 -13.71
N ASP A 40 -21.86 -17.53 -14.62
CA ASP A 40 -22.34 -18.30 -15.78
C ASP A 40 -23.02 -19.61 -15.36
N LEU A 41 -22.45 -20.34 -14.39
CA LEU A 41 -22.94 -21.64 -13.95
C LEU A 41 -24.14 -21.56 -12.98
N HIS A 42 -24.19 -20.53 -12.15
CA HIS A 42 -25.11 -20.46 -11.01
C HIS A 42 -25.93 -19.18 -10.93
N GLY A 43 -25.64 -18.18 -11.77
CA GLY A 43 -26.25 -16.84 -11.67
C GLY A 43 -25.77 -16.03 -10.47
N SER A 44 -24.62 -16.40 -9.90
CA SER A 44 -24.02 -15.71 -8.74
C SER A 44 -23.72 -14.25 -9.06
N ARG A 45 -23.80 -13.37 -8.03
CA ARG A 45 -23.31 -12.00 -8.13
C ARG A 45 -21.80 -11.95 -7.96
N ILE A 46 -21.17 -10.90 -8.49
CA ILE A 46 -19.72 -10.71 -8.42
C ILE A 46 -19.40 -9.34 -7.85
N LEU A 47 -18.69 -9.35 -6.70
CA LEU A 47 -17.99 -8.19 -6.15
C LEU A 47 -16.50 -8.38 -6.40
N ILE A 48 -15.83 -7.37 -6.94
CA ILE A 48 -14.37 -7.35 -7.09
C ILE A 48 -13.81 -6.25 -6.19
N SER A 49 -12.82 -6.56 -5.35
CA SER A 49 -12.08 -5.58 -4.57
C SER A 49 -10.60 -5.61 -4.98
N GLU A 50 -10.11 -4.55 -5.61
CA GLU A 50 -8.71 -4.43 -5.98
C GLU A 50 -7.98 -3.53 -4.99
N HIS A 51 -6.95 -4.10 -4.32
CA HIS A 51 -6.05 -3.38 -3.43
C HIS A 51 -4.85 -2.77 -4.17
N GLY A 52 -4.61 -3.20 -5.38
CA GLY A 52 -3.70 -2.66 -6.39
C GLY A 52 -4.28 -2.98 -7.76
N ILE A 53 -3.83 -2.31 -8.80
CA ILE A 53 -4.33 -2.58 -10.16
C ILE A 53 -3.61 -3.80 -10.73
N TYR A 54 -4.24 -4.98 -10.63
CA TYR A 54 -3.68 -6.27 -10.99
C TYR A 54 -3.00 -6.28 -12.36
N THR A 55 -3.64 -5.70 -13.36
CA THR A 55 -3.12 -5.63 -14.73
C THR A 55 -1.79 -4.88 -14.80
N ARG A 56 -1.66 -3.75 -14.10
CA ARG A 56 -0.43 -2.94 -14.09
C ARG A 56 0.68 -3.65 -13.33
N GLU A 57 0.37 -4.25 -12.20
CA GLU A 57 1.35 -5.01 -11.41
C GLU A 57 1.92 -6.19 -12.21
N ARG A 58 1.06 -6.94 -12.92
CA ARG A 58 1.49 -8.05 -13.78
C ARG A 58 2.30 -7.56 -14.98
N GLU A 59 1.94 -6.43 -15.57
CA GLU A 59 2.70 -5.83 -16.67
C GLU A 59 4.11 -5.43 -16.21
N GLU A 60 4.24 -4.74 -15.09
CA GLU A 60 5.54 -4.37 -14.51
C GLU A 60 6.41 -5.57 -14.17
N GLU A 61 5.85 -6.61 -13.56
CA GLU A 61 6.56 -7.84 -13.28
C GLU A 61 7.06 -8.52 -14.55
N LEU A 62 6.24 -8.58 -15.61
CA LEU A 62 6.62 -9.18 -16.88
C LEU A 62 7.68 -8.37 -17.62
N ILE A 63 7.63 -7.05 -17.54
CA ILE A 63 8.66 -6.18 -18.13
C ILE A 63 10.02 -6.47 -17.48
N LYS A 64 10.06 -6.62 -16.15
CA LYS A 64 11.27 -6.91 -15.37
C LYS A 64 11.71 -8.38 -15.47
N ALA A 65 10.82 -9.30 -15.82
CA ALA A 65 11.09 -10.73 -15.82
C ALA A 65 12.16 -11.15 -16.84
N LYS A 66 13.16 -11.90 -16.39
CA LYS A 66 14.22 -12.47 -17.24
C LYS A 66 13.84 -13.82 -17.87
N TRP A 67 12.81 -14.50 -17.34
CA TRP A 67 12.37 -15.82 -17.80
C TRP A 67 11.44 -15.77 -19.02
N VAL A 68 10.87 -14.60 -19.34
CA VAL A 68 10.04 -14.34 -20.51
C VAL A 68 10.71 -13.30 -21.39
N ASN A 69 10.86 -13.61 -22.68
CA ASN A 69 11.55 -12.74 -23.62
C ASN A 69 10.68 -12.41 -24.85
N GLY A 70 10.95 -11.24 -25.46
CA GLY A 70 10.41 -10.82 -26.74
C GLY A 70 8.87 -10.80 -26.77
N ILE A 71 8.30 -11.25 -27.90
CA ILE A 71 6.85 -11.25 -28.17
C ILE A 71 6.01 -11.96 -27.09
N TYR A 72 6.59 -12.90 -26.34
CA TYR A 72 5.86 -13.63 -25.31
C TYR A 72 5.50 -12.75 -24.11
N LYS A 73 6.25 -11.68 -23.81
CA LYS A 73 5.85 -10.69 -22.81
C LYS A 73 4.51 -10.06 -23.15
N ASN A 74 4.37 -9.61 -24.40
CA ASN A 74 3.15 -8.99 -24.89
C ASN A 74 1.95 -9.95 -24.85
N VAL A 75 2.16 -11.23 -25.17
CA VAL A 75 1.09 -12.25 -25.09
C VAL A 75 0.61 -12.43 -23.65
N TRP A 76 1.51 -12.44 -22.66
CA TRP A 76 1.15 -12.51 -21.26
C TRP A 76 0.41 -11.26 -20.77
N ILE A 77 0.91 -10.08 -21.11
CA ILE A 77 0.28 -8.81 -20.77
C ILE A 77 -1.13 -8.73 -21.34
N ASP A 78 -1.29 -9.06 -22.61
CA ASP A 78 -2.58 -9.07 -23.29
C ASP A 78 -3.57 -10.07 -22.65
N GLN A 79 -3.08 -11.25 -22.26
CA GLN A 79 -3.90 -12.23 -21.54
C GLN A 79 -4.40 -11.68 -20.19
N PHE A 80 -3.54 -11.06 -19.38
CA PHE A 80 -3.96 -10.49 -18.12
C PHE A 80 -4.93 -9.32 -18.30
N ARG A 81 -4.69 -8.46 -19.28
CA ARG A 81 -5.64 -7.39 -19.66
C ARG A 81 -7.01 -7.94 -20.05
N LYS A 82 -7.07 -8.99 -20.87
CA LYS A 82 -8.33 -9.61 -21.27
C LYS A 82 -9.06 -10.28 -20.11
N MET A 83 -8.34 -10.95 -19.21
CA MET A 83 -8.95 -11.52 -17.99
C MET A 83 -9.51 -10.44 -17.07
N SER A 84 -8.80 -9.34 -16.88
CA SER A 84 -9.28 -8.22 -16.07
C SER A 84 -10.48 -7.53 -16.72
N LYS A 85 -10.45 -7.33 -18.04
CA LYS A 85 -11.58 -6.76 -18.78
C LYS A 85 -12.83 -7.63 -18.67
N LEU A 86 -12.69 -8.96 -18.84
CA LEU A 86 -13.80 -9.89 -18.64
C LEU A 86 -14.37 -9.79 -17.22
N ALA A 87 -13.50 -9.74 -16.22
CA ALA A 87 -13.92 -9.62 -14.83
C ALA A 87 -14.67 -8.30 -14.56
N TYR A 88 -14.21 -7.18 -15.12
CA TYR A 88 -14.91 -5.89 -15.03
C TYR A 88 -16.27 -5.89 -15.74
N ASP A 89 -16.36 -6.48 -16.91
CA ASP A 89 -17.61 -6.54 -17.67
C ASP A 89 -18.69 -7.35 -16.91
N GLU A 90 -18.28 -8.47 -16.30
CA GLU A 90 -19.16 -9.38 -15.60
C GLU A 90 -19.43 -8.98 -14.13
N ALA A 91 -18.58 -8.17 -13.51
CA ALA A 91 -18.77 -7.72 -12.15
C ALA A 91 -20.08 -6.92 -11.98
N ASP A 92 -20.73 -7.09 -10.84
CA ASP A 92 -21.86 -6.26 -10.41
C ASP A 92 -21.37 -5.00 -9.69
N LEU A 93 -20.26 -5.10 -8.96
CA LEU A 93 -19.59 -3.98 -8.29
C LEU A 93 -18.08 -4.22 -8.27
N VAL A 94 -17.30 -3.16 -8.47
CA VAL A 94 -15.83 -3.15 -8.38
C VAL A 94 -15.40 -2.06 -7.40
N THR A 95 -14.60 -2.42 -6.40
CA THR A 95 -14.07 -1.45 -5.43
C THR A 95 -12.58 -1.23 -5.62
N SER A 96 -12.15 -0.02 -5.34
CA SER A 96 -10.74 0.40 -5.28
C SER A 96 -10.46 1.15 -3.98
N LEU A 97 -9.19 1.34 -3.63
CA LEU A 97 -8.80 1.96 -2.36
C LEU A 97 -8.85 3.49 -2.38
N TYR A 98 -8.75 4.12 -3.54
CA TYR A 98 -8.69 5.58 -3.71
C TYR A 98 -9.11 5.98 -5.12
N GLU A 99 -9.42 7.27 -5.30
CA GLU A 99 -10.04 7.77 -6.53
C GLU A 99 -9.20 7.54 -7.77
N HIS A 100 -7.89 7.82 -7.73
CA HIS A 100 -7.04 7.58 -8.90
C HIS A 100 -6.97 6.10 -9.28
N ALA A 101 -7.03 5.16 -8.32
CA ALA A 101 -7.14 3.73 -8.65
C ALA A 101 -8.47 3.42 -9.34
N ARG A 102 -9.58 4.06 -8.93
CA ARG A 102 -10.89 3.96 -9.60
C ARG A 102 -10.82 4.47 -11.05
N GLU A 103 -10.19 5.62 -11.26
CA GLU A 103 -9.97 6.16 -12.61
C GLU A 103 -9.20 5.18 -13.49
N LEU A 104 -8.13 4.58 -12.97
CA LEU A 104 -7.36 3.56 -13.68
C LEU A 104 -8.19 2.30 -14.02
N GLN A 105 -9.10 1.87 -13.12
CA GLN A 105 -10.02 0.78 -13.42
C GLN A 105 -10.93 1.13 -14.60
N ILE A 106 -11.45 2.36 -14.65
CA ILE A 106 -12.30 2.87 -15.74
C ILE A 106 -11.49 2.93 -17.04
N GLU A 107 -10.27 3.44 -17.03
CA GLU A 107 -9.37 3.46 -18.20
C GLU A 107 -9.06 2.06 -18.72
N LEU A 108 -8.97 1.06 -17.84
CA LEU A 108 -8.79 -0.35 -18.18
C LEU A 108 -10.08 -1.05 -18.63
N GLY A 109 -11.18 -0.30 -18.72
CA GLY A 109 -12.43 -0.73 -19.30
C GLY A 109 -13.49 -1.18 -18.28
N CYS A 110 -13.33 -0.87 -17.00
CA CYS A 110 -14.41 -1.06 -16.02
C CYS A 110 -15.51 -0.02 -16.25
N PRO A 111 -16.79 -0.40 -16.35
CA PRO A 111 -17.88 0.58 -16.42
C PRO A 111 -17.92 1.47 -15.18
N ALA A 112 -17.94 2.79 -15.36
CA ALA A 112 -17.85 3.75 -14.28
C ALA A 112 -18.96 3.61 -13.23
N GLU A 113 -20.16 3.25 -13.66
CA GLU A 113 -21.33 3.01 -12.81
C GLU A 113 -21.21 1.80 -11.88
N LYS A 114 -20.25 0.91 -12.16
CA LYS A 114 -19.95 -0.27 -11.33
C LYS A 114 -18.80 -0.02 -10.35
N THR A 115 -18.20 1.17 -10.35
CA THR A 115 -17.02 1.44 -9.53
C THR A 115 -17.35 2.20 -8.25
N MET A 116 -16.65 1.87 -7.15
CA MET A 116 -16.77 2.53 -5.86
C MET A 116 -15.41 2.59 -5.17
N VAL A 117 -15.15 3.69 -4.44
CA VAL A 117 -13.95 3.80 -3.59
C VAL A 117 -14.28 3.28 -2.19
N THR A 118 -13.48 2.33 -1.72
CA THR A 118 -13.57 1.75 -0.38
C THR A 118 -12.17 1.71 0.23
N PRO A 119 -11.73 2.77 0.93
CA PRO A 119 -10.39 2.85 1.47
C PRO A 119 -10.11 1.77 2.51
N ASN A 120 -8.84 1.34 2.61
CA ASN A 120 -8.40 0.55 3.76
C ASN A 120 -8.52 1.36 5.05
N GLY A 121 -8.76 0.64 6.14
CA GLY A 121 -8.72 1.19 7.48
C GLY A 121 -7.78 0.40 8.39
N ILE A 122 -7.32 1.03 9.46
CA ILE A 122 -6.52 0.38 10.50
C ILE A 122 -7.25 0.35 11.84
N ASP A 123 -6.89 -0.63 12.67
CA ASP A 123 -7.33 -0.69 14.07
C ASP A 123 -6.45 0.25 14.91
N THR A 124 -7.01 1.40 15.27
CA THR A 124 -6.30 2.43 16.05
C THR A 124 -6.08 2.03 17.50
N LYS A 125 -6.90 1.12 18.07
CA LYS A 125 -6.80 0.69 19.47
C LYS A 125 -5.47 0.04 19.77
N ASN A 126 -4.90 -0.65 18.81
CA ASN A 126 -3.59 -1.29 18.94
C ASN A 126 -2.42 -0.30 18.91
N LEU A 127 -2.67 0.97 18.59
CA LEU A 127 -1.67 2.04 18.48
C LEU A 127 -1.88 3.15 19.52
N GLU A 128 -2.73 2.92 20.51
CA GLU A 128 -2.87 3.75 21.70
C GLU A 128 -1.74 3.42 22.71
N ASP A 129 -1.35 4.39 23.53
CA ASP A 129 -0.34 4.25 24.61
C ASP A 129 1.01 3.68 24.12
N LEU A 130 1.54 4.27 23.05
CA LEU A 130 2.81 3.85 22.46
C LEU A 130 4.00 4.21 23.35
N PRO A 131 5.05 3.35 23.39
CA PRO A 131 6.28 3.61 24.13
C PRO A 131 6.93 4.93 23.71
N GLN A 132 7.32 5.73 24.70
CA GLN A 132 8.05 6.98 24.46
C GLN A 132 9.51 6.71 24.13
N LYS A 133 10.22 7.74 23.61
CA LYS A 133 11.67 7.71 23.39
C LYS A 133 12.43 7.27 24.63
N GLN A 134 13.43 6.42 24.45
CA GLN A 134 14.39 6.07 25.48
C GLN A 134 15.36 7.23 25.74
N GLU A 135 16.01 7.26 26.90
CA GLU A 135 16.91 8.36 27.31
C GLU A 135 18.02 8.60 26.27
N GLU A 136 18.59 7.53 25.72
CA GLU A 136 19.67 7.58 24.71
C GLU A 136 19.25 8.24 23.39
N ASP A 137 17.94 8.18 23.07
CA ASP A 137 17.38 8.73 21.81
C ASP A 137 16.82 10.16 21.99
N LYS A 138 16.71 10.68 23.22
CA LYS A 138 16.05 11.96 23.48
C LYS A 138 16.70 13.15 22.76
N ASN A 139 18.02 13.07 22.51
CA ASN A 139 18.76 14.11 21.82
C ASN A 139 18.76 13.97 20.29
N TYR A 140 18.15 12.90 19.77
CA TYR A 140 18.06 12.66 18.34
C TYR A 140 16.66 12.99 17.82
N VAL A 141 16.58 13.35 16.54
CA VAL A 141 15.35 13.27 15.78
C VAL A 141 15.33 11.91 15.11
N ASN A 142 14.42 11.04 15.54
CA ASN A 142 14.29 9.68 15.05
C ASN A 142 13.39 9.65 13.81
N ILE A 143 13.92 9.18 12.69
CA ILE A 143 13.20 8.94 11.46
C ILE A 143 13.00 7.43 11.35
N GLY A 144 11.75 6.97 11.22
CA GLY A 144 11.40 5.55 11.18
C GLY A 144 10.84 5.11 9.84
N ALA A 145 11.38 4.05 9.27
CA ALA A 145 10.87 3.40 8.07
C ALA A 145 10.33 2.01 8.46
N VAL A 146 9.01 1.80 8.37
CA VAL A 146 8.38 0.50 8.59
C VAL A 146 8.18 -0.17 7.25
N LEU A 147 9.05 -1.12 6.90
CA LEU A 147 9.06 -1.73 5.58
C LEU A 147 9.82 -3.06 5.55
N ARG A 148 9.63 -3.83 4.49
CA ARG A 148 10.50 -4.94 4.11
C ARG A 148 11.67 -4.39 3.31
N VAL A 149 12.90 -4.82 3.60
CA VAL A 149 14.09 -4.37 2.85
C VAL A 149 14.13 -5.09 1.50
N THR A 150 13.46 -4.48 0.51
CA THR A 150 13.30 -4.99 -0.86
C THR A 150 13.45 -3.87 -1.88
N PRO A 151 13.80 -4.15 -3.15
CA PRO A 151 14.02 -3.13 -4.17
C PRO A 151 12.83 -2.16 -4.38
N ILE A 152 11.59 -2.65 -4.25
CA ILE A 152 10.39 -1.82 -4.43
C ILE A 152 10.26 -0.72 -3.37
N LYS A 153 10.89 -0.90 -2.19
CA LYS A 153 10.89 0.07 -1.09
C LYS A 153 12.02 1.10 -1.21
N ASP A 154 12.92 0.92 -2.14
CA ASP A 154 14.03 1.81 -2.48
C ASP A 154 14.82 2.32 -1.26
N VAL A 155 15.22 1.37 -0.41
CA VAL A 155 15.96 1.64 0.82
C VAL A 155 17.32 2.27 0.54
N LYS A 156 17.92 2.02 -0.62
CA LYS A 156 19.20 2.63 -1.02
C LYS A 156 19.10 4.14 -1.17
N THR A 157 18.07 4.63 -1.85
CA THR A 157 17.81 6.08 -1.96
C THR A 157 17.56 6.71 -0.59
N MET A 158 16.84 6.02 0.30
CA MET A 158 16.63 6.45 1.69
C MET A 158 17.96 6.59 2.45
N ILE A 159 18.84 5.59 2.38
CA ILE A 159 20.16 5.60 3.02
C ILE A 159 21.01 6.76 2.50
N GLN A 160 21.05 6.96 1.19
CA GLN A 160 21.82 8.04 0.58
C GLN A 160 21.29 9.42 1.02
N ALA A 161 19.96 9.61 0.96
CA ALA A 161 19.34 10.85 1.39
C ALA A 161 19.59 11.13 2.89
N PHE A 162 19.52 10.08 3.73
CA PHE A 162 19.83 10.20 5.14
C PHE A 162 21.31 10.56 5.36
N GLY A 163 22.25 9.99 4.61
CA GLY A 163 23.67 10.34 4.68
C GLY A 163 23.89 11.84 4.47
N TYR A 164 23.32 12.41 3.40
CA TYR A 164 23.41 13.85 3.13
C TYR A 164 22.71 14.72 4.19
N ALA A 165 21.57 14.27 4.72
CA ALA A 165 20.88 14.97 5.79
C ALA A 165 21.70 14.93 7.11
N LYS A 166 22.33 13.80 7.41
CA LYS A 166 23.14 13.56 8.62
C LYS A 166 24.36 14.45 8.69
N GLU A 167 25.01 14.73 7.55
CA GLU A 167 26.15 15.68 7.49
C GLU A 167 25.75 17.08 7.95
N ARG A 168 24.53 17.52 7.66
CA ARG A 168 24.01 18.85 8.02
C ARG A 168 23.35 18.89 9.38
N GLN A 169 22.74 17.78 9.80
CA GLN A 169 22.06 17.61 11.08
C GLN A 169 22.59 16.36 11.81
N PRO A 170 23.69 16.46 12.57
CA PRO A 170 24.31 15.31 13.24
C PRO A 170 23.41 14.56 14.23
N LYS A 171 22.35 15.20 14.72
CA LYS A 171 21.39 14.59 15.66
C LYS A 171 20.20 13.90 14.97
N LEU A 172 20.39 13.38 13.76
CA LEU A 172 19.46 12.49 13.09
C LEU A 172 19.80 11.03 13.39
N LYS A 173 18.77 10.19 13.51
CA LYS A 173 18.89 8.73 13.61
C LYS A 173 17.83 8.07 12.74
N LEU A 174 18.24 7.11 11.91
CA LEU A 174 17.35 6.39 11.00
C LEU A 174 17.12 4.97 11.52
N TRP A 175 15.86 4.59 11.63
CA TRP A 175 15.41 3.27 12.03
C TRP A 175 14.76 2.58 10.84
N ILE A 176 15.37 1.51 10.31
CA ILE A 176 14.81 0.67 9.25
C ILE A 176 14.23 -0.56 9.92
N MET A 177 12.90 -0.57 10.06
CA MET A 177 12.14 -1.50 10.88
C MET A 177 11.41 -2.50 9.98
N GLY A 178 11.90 -3.73 9.94
CA GLY A 178 11.29 -4.81 9.20
C GLY A 178 12.28 -5.85 8.70
N PRO A 179 11.78 -6.92 8.05
CA PRO A 179 12.58 -8.06 7.65
C PRO A 179 13.60 -7.70 6.55
N THR A 180 14.76 -8.34 6.64
CA THR A 180 15.87 -8.25 5.69
C THR A 180 16.13 -9.57 4.98
N ASP A 181 15.29 -10.57 5.20
CA ASP A 181 15.48 -11.96 4.75
C ASP A 181 14.67 -12.32 3.50
N GLU A 182 13.78 -11.43 3.02
CA GLU A 182 12.99 -11.65 1.81
C GLU A 182 13.83 -11.49 0.53
N ASP A 183 14.71 -10.48 0.50
CA ASP A 183 15.70 -10.27 -0.56
C ASP A 183 17.06 -10.02 0.08
N LYS A 184 17.79 -11.11 0.33
CA LYS A 184 19.08 -11.08 1.03
C LYS A 184 20.18 -10.37 0.25
N GLU A 185 20.12 -10.44 -1.08
CA GLU A 185 21.10 -9.77 -1.96
C GLU A 185 20.92 -8.25 -1.85
N TYR A 186 19.68 -7.76 -2.00
CA TYR A 186 19.38 -6.36 -1.87
C TYR A 186 19.65 -5.83 -0.45
N ALA A 187 19.32 -6.60 0.58
CA ALA A 187 19.61 -6.22 1.96
C ALA A 187 21.13 -6.09 2.21
N GLN A 188 21.93 -7.02 1.67
CA GLN A 188 23.40 -6.93 1.76
C GLN A 188 23.92 -5.68 1.05
N GLU A 189 23.43 -5.37 -0.15
CA GLU A 189 23.78 -4.14 -0.86
C GLU A 189 23.43 -2.87 -0.06
N CYS A 190 22.36 -2.89 0.73
CA CYS A 190 22.01 -1.78 1.63
C CYS A 190 23.02 -1.66 2.79
N PHE A 191 23.46 -2.78 3.39
CA PHE A 191 24.47 -2.78 4.44
C PHE A 191 25.83 -2.29 3.90
N ASP A 192 26.24 -2.80 2.77
CA ASP A 192 27.49 -2.40 2.10
C ASP A 192 27.49 -0.90 1.76
N LEU A 193 26.32 -0.34 1.36
CA LEU A 193 26.16 1.07 1.08
C LEU A 193 26.36 1.93 2.34
N VAL A 194 25.81 1.52 3.48
CA VAL A 194 26.02 2.22 4.77
C VAL A 194 27.49 2.24 5.16
N GLU A 195 28.19 1.09 5.02
CA GLU A 195 29.62 0.97 5.30
C GLU A 195 30.45 1.84 4.35
N MET A 196 30.18 1.75 3.04
CA MET A 196 30.89 2.49 2.00
C MET A 196 30.79 4.01 2.18
N MET A 197 29.59 4.50 2.57
CA MET A 197 29.36 5.92 2.84
C MET A 197 29.74 6.35 4.25
N HIS A 198 30.21 5.44 5.10
CA HIS A 198 30.55 5.70 6.51
C HIS A 198 29.44 6.38 7.32
N ILE A 199 28.17 6.07 7.00
CA ILE A 199 27.02 6.69 7.66
C ILE A 199 26.83 6.08 9.05
N GLN A 200 26.75 6.94 10.08
CA GLN A 200 26.45 6.54 11.46
C GLN A 200 24.96 6.73 11.79
N ASP A 201 24.53 6.10 12.88
CA ASP A 201 23.16 6.20 13.40
C ASP A 201 22.06 5.70 12.44
N ILE A 202 22.35 4.65 11.67
CA ILE A 202 21.36 3.83 10.99
C ILE A 202 21.21 2.51 11.76
N VAL A 203 19.96 2.17 12.10
CA VAL A 203 19.64 0.94 12.84
C VAL A 203 18.71 0.08 11.98
N PHE A 204 19.17 -1.10 11.60
CA PHE A 204 18.31 -2.14 11.03
C PHE A 204 17.81 -3.04 12.16
N THR A 205 16.51 -3.01 12.42
CA THR A 205 15.95 -3.75 13.56
C THR A 205 15.66 -5.21 13.25
N GLY A 206 15.56 -5.57 11.97
CA GLY A 206 14.94 -6.82 11.57
C GLY A 206 13.42 -6.80 11.84
N ARG A 207 12.82 -7.98 11.88
CA ARG A 207 11.38 -8.14 12.14
C ARG A 207 11.04 -7.73 13.58
N ILE A 208 10.11 -6.79 13.73
CA ILE A 208 9.72 -6.22 15.03
C ILE A 208 8.19 -6.16 15.14
N ASN A 209 7.69 -5.89 16.33
CA ASN A 209 6.35 -5.37 16.52
C ASN A 209 6.40 -3.84 16.39
N VAL A 210 5.72 -3.29 15.38
CA VAL A 210 5.72 -1.85 15.04
C VAL A 210 5.31 -1.00 16.24
N ARG A 211 4.38 -1.46 17.06
CA ARG A 211 3.91 -0.78 18.28
C ARG A 211 5.04 -0.42 19.24
N ASP A 212 6.07 -1.28 19.36
CA ASP A 212 7.15 -1.08 20.34
C ASP A 212 8.13 0.04 19.94
N TYR A 213 8.06 0.46 18.67
CA TYR A 213 8.99 1.43 18.09
C TYR A 213 8.33 2.72 17.62
N LEU A 214 7.10 2.65 17.12
CA LEU A 214 6.49 3.79 16.41
C LEU A 214 6.35 5.05 17.27
N GLY A 215 6.03 4.89 18.56
CA GLY A 215 5.96 6.01 19.51
C GLY A 215 7.31 6.67 19.80
N ARG A 216 8.43 6.00 19.50
CA ARG A 216 9.80 6.52 19.66
C ARG A 216 10.26 7.37 18.46
N MET A 217 9.51 7.32 17.35
CA MET A 217 9.83 8.09 16.14
C MET A 217 9.31 9.51 16.24
N ASP A 218 9.97 10.46 15.58
CA ASP A 218 9.51 11.84 15.41
C ASP A 218 8.88 12.04 14.03
N VAL A 219 9.37 11.31 13.04
CA VAL A 219 8.96 11.33 11.65
C VAL A 219 8.98 9.90 11.12
N THR A 220 8.09 9.56 10.24
CA THR A 220 8.20 8.31 9.47
C THR A 220 8.53 8.59 8.02
N ILE A 221 9.10 7.60 7.33
CA ILE A 221 9.52 7.74 5.94
C ILE A 221 9.19 6.51 5.10
N LEU A 222 8.78 6.76 3.86
CA LEU A 222 8.48 5.77 2.83
C LEU A 222 9.03 6.23 1.48
N THR A 223 10.04 5.54 0.95
CA THR A 223 10.70 5.89 -0.33
C THR A 223 10.34 4.95 -1.48
N SER A 224 9.24 4.25 -1.36
CA SER A 224 8.82 3.24 -2.32
C SER A 224 8.71 3.77 -3.75
N VAL A 225 8.99 2.92 -4.73
CA VAL A 225 8.78 3.22 -6.16
C VAL A 225 7.38 2.85 -6.64
N SER A 226 6.63 2.08 -5.86
CA SER A 226 5.24 1.72 -6.14
C SER A 226 4.52 1.35 -4.84
N GLU A 227 3.31 1.84 -4.68
CA GLU A 227 2.38 1.55 -3.58
C GLU A 227 0.93 1.55 -4.09
N GLY A 228 0.03 0.94 -3.30
CA GLY A 228 -1.40 1.19 -3.41
C GLY A 228 -1.81 2.28 -2.42
N GLN A 229 -2.44 1.87 -1.33
CA GLN A 229 -2.68 2.71 -0.13
C GLN A 229 -1.82 2.18 1.01
N PRO A 230 -0.66 2.81 1.31
CA PRO A 230 0.28 2.29 2.30
C PRO A 230 -0.26 2.41 3.73
N LEU A 231 -0.49 1.26 4.38
CA LEU A 231 -0.98 1.19 5.77
C LEU A 231 0.01 1.81 6.76
N THR A 232 1.31 1.76 6.46
CA THR A 232 2.35 2.35 7.30
C THR A 232 2.19 3.87 7.48
N ILE A 233 1.61 4.58 6.51
CA ILE A 233 1.25 5.99 6.63
C ILE A 233 0.10 6.14 7.64
N LEU A 234 -0.92 5.30 7.56
CA LEU A 234 -2.05 5.32 8.50
C LEU A 234 -1.60 4.98 9.93
N GLU A 235 -0.71 3.99 10.09
CA GLU A 235 -0.10 3.65 11.38
C GLU A 235 0.70 4.82 11.96
N SER A 236 1.43 5.55 11.10
CA SER A 236 2.17 6.76 11.50
C SER A 236 1.22 7.86 12.00
N TYR A 237 0.09 8.04 11.32
CA TYR A 237 -0.93 9.00 11.74
C TYR A 237 -1.57 8.61 13.07
N ALA A 238 -1.80 7.32 13.32
CA ALA A 238 -2.29 6.84 14.62
C ALA A 238 -1.31 7.18 15.76
N ALA A 239 -0.01 7.25 15.45
CA ALA A 239 1.02 7.67 16.39
C ALA A 239 1.26 9.19 16.39
N HIS A 240 0.45 10.00 15.72
CA HIS A 240 0.65 11.46 15.54
C HIS A 240 2.02 11.79 14.91
N ARG A 241 2.50 10.98 13.96
CA ARG A 241 3.80 11.21 13.30
C ARG A 241 3.58 11.69 11.87
N PRO A 242 4.24 12.80 11.46
CA PRO A 242 4.26 13.21 10.06
C PRO A 242 5.05 12.24 9.22
N VAL A 243 4.74 12.20 7.94
CA VAL A 243 5.34 11.25 6.99
C VAL A 243 6.11 11.98 5.90
N ILE A 244 7.29 11.50 5.57
CA ILE A 244 7.97 11.80 4.30
C ILE A 244 7.64 10.63 3.36
N ALA A 245 7.02 10.89 2.22
CA ALA A 245 6.69 9.81 1.27
C ALA A 245 7.00 10.22 -0.17
N THR A 246 7.34 9.24 -0.99
CA THR A 246 7.39 9.41 -2.44
C THR A 246 5.98 9.48 -3.03
N ASP A 247 5.83 10.22 -4.14
CA ASP A 247 4.55 10.40 -4.83
C ASP A 247 4.19 9.16 -5.65
N VAL A 248 3.67 8.15 -4.96
CA VAL A 248 3.23 6.88 -5.54
C VAL A 248 1.92 6.42 -4.90
N GLY A 249 1.08 5.75 -5.69
CA GLY A 249 -0.21 5.25 -5.21
C GLY A 249 -1.06 6.37 -4.60
N ASN A 250 -1.57 6.16 -3.40
CA ASN A 250 -2.36 7.14 -2.66
C ASN A 250 -1.56 8.00 -1.67
N CYS A 251 -0.23 8.07 -1.79
CA CYS A 251 0.58 8.88 -0.85
C CYS A 251 0.17 10.36 -0.87
N SER A 252 -0.08 10.93 -2.05
CA SER A 252 -0.55 12.31 -2.20
C SER A 252 -1.90 12.55 -1.50
N GLY A 253 -2.89 11.67 -1.74
CA GLY A 253 -4.22 11.77 -1.10
C GLY A 253 -4.15 11.61 0.42
N LEU A 254 -3.27 10.75 0.93
CA LEU A 254 -3.05 10.60 2.37
C LEU A 254 -2.36 11.82 2.99
N ILE A 255 -1.38 12.43 2.29
CA ILE A 255 -0.62 13.58 2.82
C ILE A 255 -1.42 14.88 2.75
N PHE A 256 -2.07 15.17 1.63
CA PHE A 256 -2.76 16.45 1.44
C PHE A 256 -4.24 16.40 1.79
N GLY A 257 -4.84 15.21 1.86
CA GLY A 257 -6.27 15.02 1.99
C GLY A 257 -6.99 15.13 0.64
N GLU A 258 -8.11 14.43 0.50
CA GLU A 258 -8.97 14.49 -0.69
C GLU A 258 -10.27 15.26 -0.39
N ASP A 259 -10.81 15.07 0.82
CA ASP A 259 -12.14 15.58 1.24
C ASP A 259 -12.08 16.22 2.63
N ASP A 260 -10.94 16.82 3.01
CA ASP A 260 -10.75 17.47 4.30
C ASP A 260 -9.88 18.73 4.20
N ASP A 261 -10.02 19.63 5.19
CA ASP A 261 -9.28 20.88 5.30
C ASP A 261 -8.27 20.85 6.46
N PHE A 262 -7.82 19.66 6.90
CA PHE A 262 -6.88 19.56 8.04
C PHE A 262 -5.49 20.09 7.70
N GLY A 263 -5.15 20.15 6.42
CA GLY A 263 -3.83 20.55 5.93
C GLY A 263 -2.88 19.36 5.75
N PRO A 264 -1.64 19.64 5.32
CA PRO A 264 -0.68 18.58 5.01
C PRO A 264 -0.29 17.79 6.27
N ALA A 265 -0.22 16.46 6.12
CA ALA A 265 0.17 15.52 7.16
C ALA A 265 1.62 15.00 6.98
N GLY A 266 2.38 15.60 6.09
CA GLY A 266 3.73 15.20 5.77
C GLY A 266 4.30 15.96 4.58
N ILE A 267 5.40 15.46 4.03
CA ILE A 267 6.07 16.01 2.84
C ILE A 267 6.09 14.94 1.75
N LEU A 268 5.65 15.30 0.56
CA LEU A 268 5.68 14.47 -0.62
C LEU A 268 6.93 14.79 -1.44
N THR A 269 7.62 13.76 -1.95
CA THR A 269 8.83 13.87 -2.75
C THR A 269 8.73 13.05 -4.02
N HIS A 270 9.55 13.33 -5.01
CA HIS A 270 9.63 12.46 -6.19
C HIS A 270 10.39 11.17 -5.86
N ILE A 271 10.04 10.09 -6.60
CA ILE A 271 10.75 8.80 -6.51
C ILE A 271 12.23 8.96 -6.85
N MET A 272 13.10 8.23 -6.12
CA MET A 272 14.56 8.24 -6.33
C MET A 272 15.21 9.63 -6.24
N ASN A 273 14.53 10.63 -5.71
CA ASN A 273 15.08 11.99 -5.58
C ASN A 273 15.74 12.17 -4.21
N ILE A 274 17.04 11.86 -4.17
CA ILE A 274 17.86 11.92 -2.95
C ILE A 274 17.85 13.32 -2.34
N GLU A 275 17.92 14.38 -3.17
CA GLU A 275 17.98 15.76 -2.70
C GLU A 275 16.67 16.19 -2.01
N GLU A 276 15.52 15.94 -2.64
CA GLU A 276 14.22 16.27 -2.06
C GLU A 276 13.97 15.50 -0.75
N ILE A 277 14.30 14.20 -0.73
CA ILE A 277 14.14 13.36 0.46
C ILE A 277 15.05 13.87 1.59
N SER A 278 16.31 14.17 1.29
CA SER A 278 17.25 14.74 2.26
C SER A 278 16.76 16.09 2.80
N GLN A 279 16.26 16.96 1.93
CA GLN A 279 15.73 18.26 2.33
C GLN A 279 14.47 18.11 3.20
N ALA A 280 13.58 17.18 2.89
CA ALA A 280 12.41 16.89 3.71
C ALA A 280 12.79 16.38 5.11
N MET A 281 13.82 15.52 5.21
CA MET A 281 14.37 15.09 6.50
C MET A 281 14.88 16.28 7.32
N LEU A 282 15.65 17.18 6.70
CA LEU A 282 16.20 18.38 7.36
C LEU A 282 15.10 19.34 7.80
N GLU A 283 14.12 19.57 6.96
CA GLU A 283 12.99 20.44 7.25
C GLU A 283 12.20 19.96 8.47
N LEU A 284 11.80 18.68 8.48
CA LEU A 284 11.09 18.12 9.62
C LEU A 284 11.98 17.95 10.85
N ALA A 285 13.28 17.75 10.69
CA ALA A 285 14.20 17.71 11.83
C ALA A 285 14.33 19.07 12.51
N GLY A 286 14.37 20.15 11.75
CA GLY A 286 14.57 21.52 12.24
C GLY A 286 13.33 22.15 12.87
N ASP A 287 12.12 21.67 12.60
CA ASP A 287 10.88 22.30 13.05
C ASP A 287 9.95 21.35 13.81
N ALA A 288 10.06 21.36 15.13
CA ALA A 288 9.23 20.54 16.01
C ALA A 288 7.74 20.93 15.97
N LYS A 289 7.42 22.22 15.77
CA LYS A 289 6.03 22.67 15.70
C LYS A 289 5.38 22.16 14.42
N LYS A 290 6.10 22.22 13.32
CA LYS A 290 5.66 21.66 12.02
C LYS A 290 5.41 20.17 12.12
N ARG A 291 6.33 19.41 12.75
CA ARG A 291 6.11 17.97 12.99
C ARG A 291 4.82 17.70 13.76
N MET A 292 4.60 18.43 14.87
CA MET A 292 3.40 18.25 15.69
C MET A 292 2.12 18.58 14.89
N GLN A 293 2.12 19.70 14.16
CA GLN A 293 0.96 20.09 13.37
C GLN A 293 0.65 19.09 12.27
N MET A 294 1.63 18.64 11.52
CA MET A 294 1.45 17.65 10.45
C MET A 294 1.03 16.29 11.01
N GLY A 295 1.59 15.88 12.16
CA GLY A 295 1.17 14.65 12.83
C GLY A 295 -0.28 14.70 13.28
N GLU A 296 -0.73 15.84 13.84
CA GLU A 296 -2.13 16.05 14.22
C GLU A 296 -3.06 16.07 13.00
N ASN A 297 -2.67 16.74 11.91
CA ASN A 297 -3.45 16.73 10.67
C ASN A 297 -3.66 15.30 10.15
N GLY A 298 -2.62 14.47 10.18
CA GLY A 298 -2.68 13.05 9.81
C GLY A 298 -3.61 12.26 10.73
N TYR A 299 -3.52 12.47 12.04
CA TYR A 299 -4.39 11.81 13.01
C TYR A 299 -5.86 12.14 12.79
N GLN A 300 -6.20 13.42 12.59
CA GLN A 300 -7.58 13.84 12.31
C GLN A 300 -8.11 13.22 11.02
N ARG A 301 -7.29 13.15 9.97
CA ARG A 301 -7.62 12.50 8.70
C ARG A 301 -7.85 11.01 8.87
N LEU A 302 -7.00 10.31 9.62
CA LEU A 302 -7.16 8.90 9.96
C LEU A 302 -8.50 8.67 10.69
N MET A 303 -8.76 9.44 11.75
CA MET A 303 -9.96 9.29 12.57
C MET A 303 -11.26 9.57 11.78
N ARG A 304 -11.21 10.48 10.81
CA ARG A 304 -12.36 10.81 9.96
C ARG A 304 -12.65 9.73 8.90
N LYS A 305 -11.62 9.15 8.26
CA LYS A 305 -11.84 8.36 7.04
C LYS A 305 -11.26 6.94 7.09
N TYR A 306 -10.17 6.70 7.83
CA TYR A 306 -9.35 5.49 7.66
C TYR A 306 -9.30 4.57 8.89
N ARG A 307 -10.31 4.62 9.76
CA ARG A 307 -10.45 3.61 10.81
C ARG A 307 -11.03 2.31 10.24
N ILE A 308 -10.66 1.19 10.88
CA ILE A 308 -11.14 -0.14 10.47
C ILE A 308 -12.68 -0.24 10.49
N GLU A 309 -13.34 0.50 11.40
CA GLU A 309 -14.79 0.53 11.51
C GLU A 309 -15.44 1.14 10.25
N HIS A 310 -14.81 2.17 9.64
CA HIS A 310 -15.31 2.78 8.40
C HIS A 310 -15.26 1.79 7.23
N MET A 311 -14.14 1.09 7.09
CA MET A 311 -13.98 0.06 6.07
C MET A 311 -15.00 -1.08 6.26
N ARG A 312 -15.15 -1.58 7.48
CA ARG A 312 -16.12 -2.64 7.81
C ARG A 312 -17.55 -2.19 7.48
N ALA A 313 -17.96 -1.01 7.92
CA ALA A 313 -19.29 -0.46 7.63
C ALA A 313 -19.55 -0.32 6.13
N ALA A 314 -18.53 0.08 5.35
CA ALA A 314 -18.66 0.17 3.89
C ALA A 314 -18.92 -1.22 3.27
N TYR A 315 -18.15 -2.25 3.64
CA TYR A 315 -18.37 -3.61 3.14
C TYR A 315 -19.66 -4.23 3.66
N GLU A 316 -20.05 -3.98 4.91
CA GLU A 316 -21.35 -4.42 5.45
C GLU A 316 -22.52 -3.84 4.63
N ASN A 317 -22.46 -2.57 4.27
CA ASN A 317 -23.48 -1.96 3.42
C ASN A 317 -23.50 -2.58 2.03
N ILE A 318 -22.33 -2.80 1.41
CA ILE A 318 -22.22 -3.49 0.12
C ILE A 318 -22.88 -4.87 0.19
N TYR A 319 -22.58 -5.68 1.21
CA TYR A 319 -23.20 -7.00 1.36
C TYR A 319 -24.70 -6.93 1.64
N LYS A 320 -25.17 -5.94 2.43
CA LYS A 320 -26.59 -5.71 2.67
C LYS A 320 -27.35 -5.36 1.39
N ASP A 321 -26.75 -4.53 0.53
CA ASP A 321 -27.32 -4.17 -0.77
C ASP A 321 -27.42 -5.40 -1.69
N PHE A 322 -26.38 -6.22 -1.77
CA PHE A 322 -26.44 -7.47 -2.54
C PHE A 322 -27.51 -8.43 -2.01
N ALA A 323 -27.59 -8.63 -0.68
CA ALA A 323 -28.60 -9.50 -0.08
C ALA A 323 -30.02 -8.99 -0.32
N SER A 324 -30.24 -7.69 -0.19
CA SER A 324 -31.55 -7.06 -0.47
C SER A 324 -31.97 -7.27 -1.92
N ASN A 325 -31.06 -7.03 -2.86
CA ASN A 325 -31.32 -7.21 -4.30
C ASN A 325 -31.60 -8.69 -4.69
N LEU A 326 -31.12 -9.62 -3.89
CA LEU A 326 -31.36 -11.05 -4.05
C LEU A 326 -32.58 -11.57 -3.24
N GLY A 327 -33.22 -10.71 -2.45
CA GLY A 327 -34.32 -11.09 -1.57
C GLY A 327 -33.90 -11.98 -0.39
N LEU A 328 -32.61 -11.96 -0.02
CA LEU A 328 -32.05 -12.76 1.06
C LEU A 328 -32.21 -12.07 2.42
N ARG A 329 -32.39 -12.87 3.48
CA ARG A 329 -32.30 -12.38 4.86
C ARG A 329 -30.86 -12.45 5.34
N ILE A 330 -30.35 -11.33 5.88
CA ILE A 330 -29.07 -11.31 6.58
C ILE A 330 -29.31 -11.83 8.00
N VAL A 331 -28.58 -12.85 8.39
CA VAL A 331 -28.55 -13.35 9.77
C VAL A 331 -27.29 -12.79 10.41
N GLU A 332 -27.46 -11.87 11.35
CA GLU A 332 -26.35 -11.38 12.16
C GLU A 332 -26.04 -12.41 13.24
N TYR A 333 -24.85 -13.00 13.20
CA TYR A 333 -24.32 -13.79 14.29
C TYR A 333 -23.70 -12.83 15.31
N SER A 334 -24.30 -12.76 16.50
CA SER A 334 -23.83 -11.99 17.68
C SER A 334 -22.55 -12.59 18.26
#